data_1c24cf7fa97c9adf7cc24d7c515adfc0
#
_entry.id   1c24cf7fa97c9adf7cc24d7c515adfc0
#
_cell.length_a   1.000
_cell.length_b   1.000
_cell.length_c   1.000
_cell.angle_alpha   90.00
_cell.angle_beta   90.00
_cell.angle_gamma   90.00
#
_symmetry.space_group_name_H-M   'P 1'
#
loop_
_entity.id
_entity.type
_entity.pdbx_description
1 polymer ?
#
loop_
_entity_poly.entity_id
_entity_poly.type
_entity_poly.pdbx_seq_one_letter_code
_entity_poly.pdbx_strand_id
1 'polypeptide(L)'
;GNTETFQIQTSNIYKRQTLSGEFLLVNRYLVKQLTKRNLWNKAMRDNIILENGSVQNIPNFPKDLKDVYKTVWETSQKTVIDMAADRAPYIDQTQSMNLWLSNPTFGKVNSMHMYAWKKNLKTGMYYLRSRSAVDAVKVTVSSEKKIRDEFVNKNTSNDPEDCLTCSA
;
A
#
# COMPACT_ATOMS: atom_id res chain seq x y z
N GLY A 1 9.50 4.01 16.02
CA GLY A 1 10.07 5.19 15.42
C GLY A 1 9.12 5.88 14.48
N ASN A 2 9.38 7.12 14.19
CA ASN A 2 8.65 7.84 13.16
C ASN A 2 9.14 7.38 11.79
N THR A 3 8.29 7.52 10.77
CA THR A 3 8.71 7.39 9.38
C THR A 3 9.59 8.59 9.02
N GLU A 4 10.78 8.32 8.52
CA GLU A 4 11.74 9.36 8.09
C GLU A 4 11.54 9.73 6.62
N THR A 5 10.33 9.61 6.10
CA THR A 5 10.00 9.77 4.68
C THR A 5 8.60 10.33 4.53
N PHE A 6 8.35 11.01 3.40
CA PHE A 6 7.02 11.46 3.00
C PHE A 6 6.18 10.35 2.34
N GLN A 7 6.68 9.12 2.30
CA GLN A 7 5.98 8.02 1.67
C GLN A 7 4.72 7.63 2.44
N ILE A 8 3.69 7.28 1.68
CA ILE A 8 2.52 6.59 2.20
C ILE A 8 2.98 5.20 2.69
N GLN A 9 2.41 4.72 3.77
CA GLN A 9 2.79 3.42 4.34
C GLN A 9 2.50 2.29 3.36
N THR A 10 3.44 1.36 3.25
CA THR A 10 3.28 0.18 2.37
C THR A 10 2.31 -0.85 2.93
N SER A 11 2.13 -0.84 4.25
CA SER A 11 1.28 -1.78 4.98
C SER A 11 0.93 -1.20 6.36
N ASN A 12 -0.27 -1.46 6.86
CA ASN A 12 -0.65 -1.08 8.23
C ASN A 12 -0.17 -2.09 9.28
N ILE A 13 0.34 -3.25 8.85
CA ILE A 13 0.96 -4.26 9.72
C ILE A 13 2.13 -4.89 8.97
N TYR A 14 3.31 -4.91 9.58
CA TYR A 14 4.51 -5.47 8.94
C TYR A 14 5.47 -6.06 9.96
N LYS A 15 6.28 -7.00 9.52
CA LYS A 15 7.37 -7.55 10.31
C LYS A 15 8.62 -6.71 10.14
N ARG A 16 9.26 -6.37 11.25
CA ARG A 16 10.58 -5.76 11.27
C ARG A 16 11.57 -6.73 11.88
N GLN A 17 12.57 -7.08 11.12
CA GLN A 17 13.68 -7.89 11.62
C GLN A 17 14.77 -6.95 12.15
N THR A 18 15.24 -7.24 13.36
CA THR A 18 16.36 -6.58 14.02
C THR A 18 17.36 -7.62 14.50
N LEU A 19 18.51 -7.18 14.97
CA LEU A 19 19.50 -8.08 15.59
C LEU A 19 18.93 -8.82 16.81
N SER A 20 17.93 -8.25 17.47
CA SER A 20 17.28 -8.82 18.67
C SER A 20 16.09 -9.73 18.34
N GLY A 21 15.72 -9.91 17.06
CA GLY A 21 14.61 -10.75 16.63
C GLY A 21 13.62 -10.09 15.67
N GLU A 22 12.54 -10.80 15.40
CA GLU A 22 11.42 -10.32 14.55
C GLU A 22 10.33 -9.69 15.40
N PHE A 23 9.92 -8.48 15.04
CA PHE A 23 8.84 -7.75 15.70
C PHE A 23 7.73 -7.49 14.71
N LEU A 24 6.49 -7.80 15.12
CA LEU A 24 5.29 -7.42 14.39
C LEU A 24 4.93 -5.98 14.77
N LEU A 25 5.05 -5.08 13.82
CA LEU A 25 4.69 -3.67 14.00
C LEU A 25 3.33 -3.40 13.37
N VAL A 26 2.47 -2.73 14.12
CA VAL A 26 1.14 -2.33 13.67
C VAL A 26 1.06 -0.80 13.70
N ASN A 27 0.32 -0.23 12.75
CA ASN A 27 0.05 1.19 12.74
C ASN A 27 -0.72 1.58 14.02
N ARG A 28 -0.02 2.22 14.95
CA ARG A 28 -0.56 2.57 16.27
C ARG A 28 -1.79 3.47 16.21
N TYR A 29 -1.87 4.31 15.19
CA TYR A 29 -3.00 5.23 15.02
C TYR A 29 -4.26 4.48 14.59
N LEU A 30 -4.10 3.52 13.68
CA LEU A 30 -5.16 2.61 13.27
C LEU A 30 -5.69 1.81 14.48
N VAL A 31 -4.78 1.19 15.25
CA VAL A 31 -5.14 0.44 16.46
C VAL A 31 -5.91 1.32 17.44
N LYS A 32 -5.40 2.52 17.72
CA LYS A 32 -6.07 3.47 18.62
C LYS A 32 -7.49 3.82 18.16
N GLN A 33 -7.70 4.02 16.87
CA GLN A 33 -9.03 4.34 16.34
C GLN A 33 -9.97 3.14 16.36
N LEU A 34 -9.48 1.93 16.05
CA LEU A 34 -10.26 0.71 16.11
C LEU A 34 -10.62 0.35 17.58
N THR A 35 -9.69 0.57 18.52
CA THR A 35 -9.95 0.36 19.97
C THR A 35 -11.02 1.31 20.48
N LYS A 36 -10.98 2.59 20.11
CA LYS A 36 -12.02 3.57 20.48
C LYS A 36 -13.42 3.18 19.98
N ARG A 37 -13.50 2.40 18.91
CA ARG A 37 -14.75 1.93 18.30
C ARG A 37 -15.11 0.50 18.71
N ASN A 38 -14.36 -0.10 19.64
CA ASN A 38 -14.51 -1.50 20.08
C ASN A 38 -14.39 -2.53 18.94
N LEU A 39 -13.64 -2.19 17.88
CA LEU A 39 -13.42 -3.03 16.69
C LEU A 39 -12.08 -3.77 16.72
N TRP A 40 -11.15 -3.38 17.60
CA TRP A 40 -9.84 -4.01 17.69
C TRP A 40 -9.92 -5.32 18.47
N ASN A 41 -9.75 -6.43 17.78
CA ASN A 41 -9.70 -7.78 18.35
C ASN A 41 -8.76 -8.67 17.53
N LYS A 42 -8.56 -9.91 17.98
CA LYS A 42 -7.71 -10.89 17.29
C LYS A 42 -8.15 -11.11 15.83
N ALA A 43 -9.46 -11.25 15.60
CA ALA A 43 -9.99 -11.49 14.24
C ALA A 43 -9.72 -10.29 13.30
N MET A 44 -9.86 -9.06 13.80
CA MET A 44 -9.53 -7.85 13.03
C MET A 44 -8.04 -7.81 12.67
N ARG A 45 -7.16 -8.07 13.64
CA ARG A 45 -5.72 -8.14 13.39
C ARG A 45 -5.39 -9.20 12.33
N ASP A 46 -5.96 -10.39 12.46
CA ASP A 46 -5.72 -11.50 11.55
C ASP A 46 -6.24 -11.18 10.13
N ASN A 47 -7.37 -10.48 10.01
CA ASN A 47 -7.87 -9.98 8.72
C ASN A 47 -6.90 -8.99 8.07
N ILE A 48 -6.37 -8.02 8.83
CA ILE A 48 -5.38 -7.06 8.31
C ILE A 48 -4.10 -7.79 7.86
N ILE A 49 -3.67 -8.84 8.55
CA ILE A 49 -2.51 -9.65 8.15
C ILE A 49 -2.81 -10.40 6.85
N LEU A 50 -4.00 -11.00 6.71
CA LEU A 50 -4.41 -11.71 5.49
C LEU A 50 -4.42 -10.79 4.28
N GLU A 51 -4.92 -9.57 4.45
CA GLU A 51 -4.98 -8.53 3.42
C GLU A 51 -3.64 -7.79 3.21
N ASN A 52 -2.50 -8.37 3.61
CA ASN A 52 -1.17 -7.75 3.47
C ASN A 52 -1.05 -6.35 4.09
N GLY A 53 -1.84 -6.09 5.15
CA GLY A 53 -1.90 -4.81 5.83
C GLY A 53 -2.84 -3.79 5.20
N SER A 54 -3.59 -4.17 4.17
CA SER A 54 -4.71 -3.39 3.65
C SER A 54 -5.92 -3.48 4.58
N VAL A 55 -6.74 -2.45 4.58
CA VAL A 55 -8.04 -2.43 5.26
C VAL A 55 -9.21 -2.34 4.29
N GLN A 56 -8.93 -2.31 2.97
CA GLN A 56 -9.93 -2.02 1.95
C GLN A 56 -10.96 -3.15 1.79
N ASN A 57 -10.50 -4.40 1.79
CA ASN A 57 -11.35 -5.57 1.53
C ASN A 57 -11.96 -6.17 2.80
N ILE A 58 -11.68 -5.59 3.97
CA ILE A 58 -12.22 -6.12 5.24
C ILE A 58 -13.71 -5.82 5.33
N PRO A 59 -14.57 -6.86 5.50
CA PRO A 59 -16.02 -6.68 5.66
C PRO A 59 -16.35 -5.84 6.89
N ASN A 60 -17.39 -5.00 6.78
CA ASN A 60 -17.88 -4.16 7.88
C ASN A 60 -16.83 -3.21 8.49
N PHE A 61 -15.74 -2.93 7.78
CA PHE A 61 -14.75 -1.96 8.22
C PHE A 61 -15.26 -0.53 7.98
N PRO A 62 -15.10 0.42 8.93
CA PRO A 62 -15.58 1.78 8.79
C PRO A 62 -15.01 2.49 7.56
N LYS A 63 -15.87 3.06 6.72
CA LYS A 63 -15.48 3.69 5.45
C LYS A 63 -14.51 4.85 5.65
N ASP A 64 -14.74 5.68 6.64
CA ASP A 64 -13.85 6.81 6.98
C ASP A 64 -12.43 6.34 7.32
N LEU A 65 -12.28 5.20 8.01
CA LEU A 65 -10.97 4.62 8.27
C LEU A 65 -10.36 3.97 7.03
N LYS A 66 -11.17 3.38 6.13
CA LYS A 66 -10.67 2.88 4.85
C LYS A 66 -10.02 4.00 4.04
N ASP A 67 -10.64 5.17 4.00
CA ASP A 67 -10.12 6.31 3.24
C ASP A 67 -8.80 6.86 3.81
N VAL A 68 -8.65 6.86 5.13
CA VAL A 68 -7.45 7.38 5.81
C VAL A 68 -6.28 6.39 5.78
N TYR A 69 -6.56 5.08 5.96
CA TYR A 69 -5.53 4.05 6.11
C TYR A 69 -5.24 3.26 4.82
N LYS A 70 -5.39 3.92 3.66
CA LYS A 70 -4.94 3.38 2.38
C LYS A 70 -3.44 3.11 2.42
N THR A 71 -3.04 2.00 1.84
CA THR A 71 -1.63 1.70 1.60
C THR A 71 -1.15 2.39 0.32
N VAL A 72 0.15 2.40 0.11
CA VAL A 72 0.76 2.97 -1.10
C VAL A 72 0.28 2.29 -2.38
N TRP A 73 -0.10 1.01 -2.29
CA TRP A 73 -0.62 0.23 -3.42
C TRP A 73 -2.04 0.62 -3.84
N GLU A 74 -2.77 1.26 -2.95
CA GLU A 74 -4.17 1.68 -3.10
C GLU A 74 -4.29 3.17 -3.40
N THR A 75 -3.16 3.87 -3.41
CA THR A 75 -3.09 5.30 -3.69
C THR A 75 -2.57 5.53 -5.09
N SER A 76 -3.20 6.44 -5.83
CA SER A 76 -2.73 6.84 -7.16
C SER A 76 -1.30 7.38 -7.10
N GLN A 77 -0.41 6.86 -7.93
CA GLN A 77 0.96 7.34 -8.01
C GLN A 77 1.03 8.76 -8.61
N LYS A 78 0.03 9.16 -9.37
CA LYS A 78 -0.15 10.55 -9.80
C LYS A 78 -0.19 11.49 -8.59
N THR A 79 -0.95 11.15 -7.54
CA THR A 79 -1.01 11.94 -6.31
C THR A 79 0.35 12.07 -5.64
N VAL A 80 1.15 11.01 -5.63
CA VAL A 80 2.52 11.04 -5.08
C VAL A 80 3.40 12.02 -5.86
N ILE A 81 3.31 12.01 -7.19
CA ILE A 81 4.04 12.94 -8.06
C ILE A 81 3.55 14.38 -7.86
N ASP A 82 2.24 14.61 -7.77
CA ASP A 82 1.66 15.94 -7.51
C ASP A 82 2.16 16.50 -6.18
N MET A 83 2.12 15.73 -5.11
CA MET A 83 2.66 16.12 -3.80
C MET A 83 4.15 16.45 -3.85
N ALA A 84 4.93 15.74 -4.66
CA ALA A 84 6.34 16.05 -4.86
C ALA A 84 6.53 17.34 -5.66
N ALA A 85 5.69 17.58 -6.67
CA ALA A 85 5.71 18.82 -7.44
C ALA A 85 5.35 20.04 -6.59
N ASP A 86 4.37 19.91 -5.71
CA ASP A 86 3.96 20.99 -4.79
C ASP A 86 5.08 21.37 -3.80
N ARG A 87 5.92 20.40 -3.41
CA ARG A 87 7.08 20.64 -2.53
C ARG A 87 8.30 21.17 -3.29
N ALA A 88 8.42 20.88 -4.57
CA ALA A 88 9.63 21.16 -5.37
C ALA A 88 10.09 22.64 -5.34
N PRO A 89 9.19 23.67 -5.35
CA PRO A 89 9.60 25.07 -5.27
C PRO A 89 10.30 25.45 -3.95
N TYR A 90 10.12 24.67 -2.91
CA TYR A 90 10.65 24.94 -1.56
C TYR A 90 11.88 24.10 -1.22
N ILE A 91 12.44 23.37 -2.19
CA ILE A 91 13.54 22.43 -2.01
C ILE A 91 14.62 22.70 -3.06
N ASP A 92 15.85 22.96 -2.63
CA ASP A 92 16.98 23.17 -3.55
C ASP A 92 17.43 21.89 -4.26
N GLN A 93 17.38 20.78 -3.53
CA GLN A 93 17.80 19.46 -3.98
C GLN A 93 16.69 18.69 -4.70
N THR A 94 17.04 17.55 -5.25
CA THR A 94 16.08 16.57 -5.75
C THR A 94 15.40 15.84 -4.60
N GLN A 95 14.25 15.23 -4.87
CA GLN A 95 13.52 14.42 -3.90
C GLN A 95 13.72 12.93 -4.19
N SER A 96 14.07 12.14 -3.17
CA SER A 96 14.13 10.67 -3.25
C SER A 96 12.71 10.09 -3.27
N MET A 97 12.03 10.24 -4.41
CA MET A 97 10.65 9.80 -4.58
C MET A 97 10.60 8.37 -5.10
N ASN A 98 10.04 7.45 -4.32
CA ASN A 98 9.74 6.10 -4.78
C ASN A 98 8.32 6.04 -5.33
N LEU A 99 8.14 5.31 -6.43
CA LEU A 99 6.84 5.04 -7.03
C LEU A 99 6.54 3.54 -6.98
N TRP A 100 5.25 3.19 -6.95
CA TRP A 100 4.79 1.86 -6.64
C TRP A 100 3.78 1.39 -7.68
N LEU A 101 4.11 0.30 -8.37
CA LEU A 101 3.22 -0.33 -9.33
C LEU A 101 3.16 -1.83 -9.04
N SER A 102 1.96 -2.36 -8.79
CA SER A 102 1.79 -3.81 -8.61
C SER A 102 2.22 -4.56 -9.86
N ASN A 103 1.79 -4.11 -11.04
CA ASN A 103 2.11 -4.68 -12.34
C ASN A 103 2.72 -3.61 -13.24
N PRO A 104 4.05 -3.39 -13.19
CA PRO A 104 4.71 -2.41 -14.03
C PRO A 104 4.70 -2.85 -15.50
N THR A 105 4.31 -1.94 -16.40
CA THR A 105 4.46 -2.08 -17.85
C THR A 105 5.27 -0.90 -18.36
N PHE A 106 5.90 -1.05 -19.51
CA PHE A 106 6.67 0.03 -20.14
C PHE A 106 5.82 1.31 -20.30
N GLY A 107 4.58 1.17 -20.79
CA GLY A 107 3.67 2.31 -20.98
C GLY A 107 3.36 3.04 -19.68
N LYS A 108 3.05 2.30 -18.58
CA LYS A 108 2.78 2.90 -17.27
C LYS A 108 4.00 3.64 -16.72
N VAL A 109 5.17 3.02 -16.78
CA VAL A 109 6.43 3.63 -16.29
C VAL A 109 6.77 4.88 -17.11
N ASN A 110 6.68 4.79 -18.45
CA ASN A 110 6.90 5.94 -19.32
C ASN A 110 5.91 7.08 -19.01
N SER A 111 4.62 6.79 -18.85
CA SER A 111 3.62 7.80 -18.50
C SER A 111 3.92 8.50 -17.19
N MET A 112 4.38 7.76 -16.18
CA MET A 112 4.78 8.33 -14.87
C MET A 112 5.99 9.27 -15.01
N HIS A 113 7.02 8.87 -15.77
CA HIS A 113 8.18 9.73 -16.05
C HIS A 113 7.79 10.99 -16.81
N MET A 114 6.99 10.86 -17.86
CA MET A 114 6.51 12.00 -18.64
C MET A 114 5.63 12.94 -17.81
N TYR A 115 4.82 12.39 -16.90
CA TYR A 115 4.02 13.20 -15.99
C TYR A 115 4.89 13.98 -15.01
N ALA A 116 5.87 13.32 -14.37
CA ALA A 116 6.83 13.97 -13.48
C ALA A 116 7.62 15.09 -14.18
N TRP A 117 8.04 14.83 -15.43
CA TRP A 117 8.70 15.85 -16.27
C TRP A 117 7.79 17.04 -16.56
N LYS A 118 6.53 16.80 -16.96
CA LYS A 118 5.54 17.87 -17.17
C LYS A 118 5.26 18.69 -15.92
N LYS A 119 5.43 18.09 -14.75
CA LYS A 119 5.31 18.76 -13.44
C LYS A 119 6.60 19.47 -13.00
N ASN A 120 7.59 19.59 -13.88
CA ASN A 120 8.87 20.25 -13.63
C ASN A 120 9.67 19.67 -12.46
N LEU A 121 9.54 18.37 -12.20
CA LEU A 121 10.37 17.69 -11.21
C LEU A 121 11.80 17.53 -11.76
N LYS A 122 12.80 17.83 -10.94
CA LYS A 122 14.22 17.67 -11.26
C LYS A 122 14.60 16.20 -11.52
N THR A 123 13.97 15.27 -10.78
CA THR A 123 14.05 13.82 -10.98
C THR A 123 12.65 13.23 -10.88
N GLY A 124 12.33 12.34 -11.81
CA GLY A 124 10.98 11.77 -11.90
C GLY A 124 10.73 10.62 -10.94
N MET A 125 11.76 9.86 -10.57
CA MET A 125 11.64 8.68 -9.74
C MET A 125 13.03 8.25 -9.22
N TYR A 126 13.08 7.77 -7.96
CA TYR A 126 14.28 7.15 -7.40
C TYR A 126 14.21 5.62 -7.54
N TYR A 127 13.24 4.97 -6.90
CA TYR A 127 12.97 3.56 -7.08
C TYR A 127 11.56 3.33 -7.62
N LEU A 128 11.45 2.41 -8.56
CA LEU A 128 10.18 1.76 -8.88
C LEU A 128 10.06 0.49 -8.03
N ARG A 129 9.03 0.43 -7.22
CA ARG A 129 8.70 -0.73 -6.39
C ARG A 129 7.56 -1.51 -7.03
N SER A 130 7.73 -2.82 -7.16
CA SER A 130 6.67 -3.73 -7.64
C SER A 130 6.32 -4.76 -6.56
N ARG A 131 5.16 -5.37 -6.67
CA ARG A 131 4.83 -6.52 -5.82
C ARG A 131 5.58 -7.76 -6.30
N SER A 132 5.91 -8.64 -5.37
CA SER A 132 6.39 -9.98 -5.71
C SER A 132 5.30 -10.75 -6.46
N ALA A 133 5.71 -11.59 -7.42
CA ALA A 133 4.78 -12.46 -8.15
C ALA A 133 4.13 -13.52 -7.22
N VAL A 134 4.78 -13.83 -6.11
CA VAL A 134 4.30 -14.79 -5.11
C VAL A 134 4.24 -14.10 -3.74
N ASP A 135 3.09 -14.17 -3.08
CA ASP A 135 2.93 -13.70 -1.71
C ASP A 135 3.63 -14.63 -0.73
N ALA A 136 4.29 -14.05 0.26
CA ALA A 136 4.91 -14.83 1.33
C ALA A 136 3.86 -15.60 2.14
N VAL A 137 4.17 -16.85 2.49
CA VAL A 137 3.29 -17.70 3.30
C VAL A 137 3.06 -17.07 4.68
N LYS A 138 1.80 -16.79 5.01
CA LYS A 138 1.40 -16.17 6.29
C LYS A 138 1.18 -17.24 7.36
N VAL A 139 2.24 -17.61 8.04
CA VAL A 139 2.24 -18.73 9.03
C VAL A 139 1.46 -18.39 10.32
N THR A 140 1.20 -17.13 10.58
CA THR A 140 0.63 -16.62 11.86
C THR A 140 -0.91 -16.61 11.91
N VAL A 141 -1.60 -17.01 10.84
CA VAL A 141 -3.07 -17.00 10.76
C VAL A 141 -3.60 -18.42 10.84
N SER A 142 -4.65 -18.65 11.62
CA SER A 142 -5.26 -19.98 11.81
C SER A 142 -5.65 -20.62 10.48
N SER A 143 -5.39 -21.93 10.34
CA SER A 143 -5.59 -22.73 9.12
C SER A 143 -7.01 -22.71 8.56
N GLU A 144 -8.01 -22.48 9.39
CA GLU A 144 -9.43 -22.43 8.99
C GLU A 144 -9.78 -21.25 8.05
N LYS A 145 -9.05 -20.12 8.15
CA LYS A 145 -9.24 -19.00 7.23
C LYS A 145 -8.55 -19.22 5.90
N LYS A 146 -7.42 -19.95 5.87
CA LYS A 146 -6.71 -20.26 4.61
C LYS A 146 -7.55 -21.06 3.65
N ILE A 147 -8.36 -21.99 4.16
CA ILE A 147 -9.21 -22.87 3.35
C ILE A 147 -10.36 -22.06 2.70
N ARG A 148 -10.94 -21.11 3.40
CA ARG A 148 -12.01 -20.26 2.86
C ARG A 148 -11.54 -19.36 1.71
N ASP A 149 -10.35 -18.80 1.84
CA ASP A 149 -9.80 -17.86 0.84
C ASP A 149 -9.34 -18.60 -0.44
N GLU A 150 -8.88 -19.85 -0.34
CA GLU A 150 -8.58 -20.69 -1.51
C GLU A 150 -9.82 -21.04 -2.33
N PHE A 151 -10.99 -21.22 -1.68
CA PHE A 151 -12.26 -21.48 -2.39
C PHE A 151 -12.85 -20.22 -3.04
N VAL A 152 -12.65 -19.04 -2.44
CA VAL A 152 -13.11 -17.76 -3.00
C VAL A 152 -12.26 -17.34 -4.20
N ASN A 153 -10.93 -17.50 -4.13
CA ASN A 153 -10.01 -17.12 -5.21
C ASN A 153 -10.11 -18.02 -6.45
N LYS A 154 -10.58 -19.26 -6.32
CA LYS A 154 -10.81 -20.14 -7.48
C LYS A 154 -12.04 -19.76 -8.31
N ASN A 155 -12.94 -18.95 -7.74
CA ASN A 155 -14.18 -18.55 -8.42
C ASN A 155 -14.15 -17.13 -9.03
N THR A 156 -13.06 -16.38 -8.86
CA THR A 156 -12.94 -14.98 -9.35
C THR A 156 -11.90 -14.77 -10.45
N SER A 157 -11.35 -15.84 -11.04
CA SER A 157 -10.35 -15.76 -12.10
C SER A 157 -10.93 -15.70 -13.52
N ASN A 158 -12.03 -14.97 -13.71
CA ASN A 158 -12.52 -14.64 -15.06
C ASN A 158 -13.09 -13.22 -15.02
N ASP A 159 -12.24 -12.23 -15.22
CA ASP A 159 -12.63 -10.97 -15.85
C ASP A 159 -11.42 -10.22 -16.41
N PRO A 160 -11.35 -10.02 -17.73
CA PRO A 160 -10.31 -9.26 -18.37
C PRO A 160 -10.83 -7.87 -18.76
N GLU A 161 -11.00 -6.95 -17.84
CA GLU A 161 -11.15 -5.54 -18.19
C GLU A 161 -10.99 -4.66 -16.95
N ASP A 162 -9.82 -4.02 -16.82
CA ASP A 162 -9.75 -2.69 -16.22
C ASP A 162 -8.40 -2.01 -16.54
N CYS A 163 -8.37 -1.43 -17.71
CA CYS A 163 -7.31 -0.51 -18.10
C CYS A 163 -7.92 0.85 -18.51
N LEU A 164 -8.59 1.53 -17.57
CA LEU A 164 -9.25 2.81 -17.86
C LEU A 164 -8.97 3.89 -16.79
N THR A 165 -7.69 4.12 -16.41
CA THR A 165 -7.36 5.29 -15.58
C THR A 165 -6.04 5.96 -15.94
N CYS A 166 -5.62 5.87 -17.20
CA CYS A 166 -4.48 6.62 -17.72
C CYS A 166 -4.86 7.40 -18.98
N SER A 167 -6.04 8.01 -19.03
CA SER A 167 -6.38 8.96 -20.09
C SER A 167 -6.36 10.37 -19.54
N ALA A 168 -5.53 11.20 -20.18
CA ALA A 168 -5.25 12.62 -20.09
C ALA A 168 -4.08 13.01 -19.24
#